data_8f60cbacfe80819b6b5f7554ed58d915
#
_entry.id   8f60cbacfe80819b6b5f7554ed58d915
#
_cell.length_a   1.000
_cell.length_b   1.000
_cell.length_c   1.000
_cell.angle_alpha   90.00
_cell.angle_beta   90.00
_cell.angle_gamma   90.00
#
_symmetry.space_group_name_H-M   'P 1'
#
loop_
_entity.id
_entity.type
_entity.pdbx_description
1 polymer ?
#
loop_
_entity_poly.entity_id
_entity_poly.type
_entity_poly.pdbx_seq_one_letter_code
_entity_poly.pdbx_strand_id
1 'polypeptide(L)'
;MRKLSQTEELVKILAGRARRHTLTPEQISRAMDEQEYDVSGLDALYAALEARGIRVTEEEADMPMLDETQIGELEHELSVEGVALDDPVKAYLKEIGRVPLLTMEQELELARAAQAGDADARRKLSEANLRLVVSVAKRYAGRGLPFLDLIQEGNLGLMKAAEKFEPDRGFRFSTYATWWIRQSITRAIADQGRVIRIPVHLVENINRVKKTTGELLRKNGREPTAEEIAVRLDMEPDRVRELLQLAQDPISLETPVGEEEDAHLEDFIQDEEAGVPVDEAGRELLRRELANVLKSLTPREERVLTLRFGLEDGQARTLEELGKEFNVTRERIRQIEAKALRKLRHPSRAKRLRDYLEE
;
A
#
# COMPACT_ATOMS: atom_id res chain seq x y z
N MET A 1 -23.64 -9.15 9.92
CA MET A 1 -24.83 -8.69 9.18
C MET A 1 -24.51 -8.08 7.80
N ARG A 2 -23.51 -7.20 7.62
CA ARG A 2 -23.16 -6.64 6.29
C ARG A 2 -22.76 -7.69 5.23
N LYS A 3 -21.97 -8.71 5.58
CA LYS A 3 -21.52 -9.75 4.63
C LYS A 3 -22.63 -10.64 4.09
N LEU A 4 -23.66 -10.97 4.87
CA LEU A 4 -24.83 -11.75 4.43
C LEU A 4 -25.70 -10.96 3.41
N SER A 5 -25.79 -9.63 3.58
CA SER A 5 -26.48 -8.74 2.65
C SER A 5 -25.78 -8.66 1.28
N GLN A 6 -24.44 -8.62 1.25
CA GLN A 6 -23.65 -8.58 0.01
C GLN A 6 -23.74 -9.89 -0.78
N THR A 7 -23.70 -11.03 -0.10
CA THR A 7 -23.87 -12.34 -0.75
C THR A 7 -25.27 -12.47 -1.39
N GLU A 8 -26.32 -12.03 -0.70
CA GLU A 8 -27.70 -12.06 -1.22
C GLU A 8 -27.91 -11.13 -2.43
N GLU A 9 -27.29 -9.94 -2.43
CA GLU A 9 -27.33 -9.01 -3.56
C GLU A 9 -26.59 -9.59 -4.77
N LEU A 10 -25.38 -10.12 -4.56
CA LEU A 10 -24.61 -10.73 -5.63
C LEU A 10 -25.34 -11.93 -6.23
N VAL A 11 -25.94 -12.78 -5.39
CA VAL A 11 -26.76 -13.91 -5.84
C VAL A 11 -27.98 -13.46 -6.64
N LYS A 12 -28.61 -12.33 -6.31
CA LYS A 12 -29.72 -11.78 -7.12
C LYS A 12 -29.24 -11.32 -8.50
N ILE A 13 -28.10 -10.62 -8.56
CA ILE A 13 -27.50 -10.15 -9.82
C ILE A 13 -27.13 -11.36 -10.71
N LEU A 14 -26.47 -12.36 -10.13
CA LEU A 14 -26.07 -13.57 -10.83
C LEU A 14 -27.28 -14.39 -11.29
N ALA A 15 -28.32 -14.50 -10.48
CA ALA A 15 -29.57 -15.18 -10.87
C ALA A 15 -30.25 -14.47 -12.06
N GLY A 16 -30.18 -13.14 -12.13
CA GLY A 16 -30.69 -12.37 -13.29
C GLY A 16 -29.86 -12.54 -14.57
N ARG A 17 -28.56 -12.90 -14.44
CA ARG A 17 -27.64 -13.15 -15.57
C ARG A 17 -27.60 -14.61 -16.01
N ALA A 18 -28.10 -15.53 -15.17
CA ALA A 18 -28.11 -16.96 -15.45
C ALA A 18 -28.95 -17.32 -16.64
N ARG A 19 -28.35 -17.91 -17.69
CA ARG A 19 -29.09 -18.48 -18.83
C ARG A 19 -29.38 -19.93 -18.55
N ARG A 20 -30.69 -20.32 -18.58
CA ARG A 20 -31.13 -21.71 -18.29
C ARG A 20 -30.65 -22.27 -16.93
N HIS A 21 -30.61 -21.43 -15.91
CA HIS A 21 -30.07 -21.81 -14.57
C HIS A 21 -28.59 -22.24 -14.56
N THR A 22 -27.81 -21.79 -15.54
CA THR A 22 -26.38 -22.05 -15.61
C THR A 22 -25.59 -20.74 -15.64
N LEU A 23 -24.44 -20.72 -14.95
CA LEU A 23 -23.47 -19.62 -14.93
C LEU A 23 -22.08 -20.18 -15.26
N THR A 24 -21.29 -19.40 -15.96
CA THR A 24 -19.88 -19.73 -16.16
C THR A 24 -19.02 -19.12 -15.02
N PRO A 25 -17.85 -19.71 -14.68
CA PRO A 25 -16.92 -19.15 -13.71
C PRO A 25 -16.51 -17.71 -14.03
N GLU A 26 -16.40 -17.36 -15.33
CA GLU A 26 -16.09 -16.01 -15.78
C GLU A 26 -17.19 -15.00 -15.46
N GLN A 27 -18.45 -15.39 -15.62
CA GLN A 27 -19.60 -14.54 -15.28
C GLN A 27 -19.67 -14.28 -13.78
N ILE A 28 -19.35 -15.29 -12.97
CA ILE A 28 -19.25 -15.15 -11.52
C ILE A 28 -18.07 -14.22 -11.17
N SER A 29 -16.89 -14.45 -11.79
CA SER A 29 -15.71 -13.62 -11.63
C SER A 29 -16.02 -12.15 -11.89
N ARG A 30 -16.58 -11.90 -13.05
CA ARG A 30 -16.93 -10.54 -13.48
C ARG A 30 -17.93 -9.87 -12.55
N ALA A 31 -18.92 -10.61 -12.05
CA ALA A 31 -19.90 -10.07 -11.13
C ALA A 31 -19.29 -9.81 -9.73
N MET A 32 -18.37 -10.67 -9.26
CA MET A 32 -17.63 -10.45 -8.02
C MET A 32 -16.72 -9.23 -8.12
N ASP A 33 -15.99 -9.08 -9.23
CA ASP A 33 -15.14 -7.92 -9.50
C ASP A 33 -15.97 -6.62 -9.59
N GLU A 34 -17.17 -6.67 -10.21
CA GLU A 34 -18.08 -5.52 -10.30
C GLU A 34 -18.64 -5.10 -8.94
N GLN A 35 -18.85 -6.05 -8.02
CA GLN A 35 -19.41 -5.82 -6.68
C GLN A 35 -18.38 -5.80 -5.56
N GLU A 36 -17.09 -5.85 -5.89
CA GLU A 36 -15.99 -5.88 -4.91
C GLU A 36 -16.19 -6.97 -3.82
N TYR A 37 -16.68 -8.13 -4.23
CA TYR A 37 -17.01 -9.21 -3.31
C TYR A 37 -15.76 -9.93 -2.81
N ASP A 38 -15.62 -10.06 -1.47
CA ASP A 38 -14.48 -10.72 -0.84
C ASP A 38 -14.51 -12.24 -1.10
N VAL A 39 -13.42 -12.77 -1.66
CA VAL A 39 -13.23 -14.20 -1.95
C VAL A 39 -13.40 -15.10 -0.71
N SER A 40 -13.19 -14.56 0.49
CA SER A 40 -13.46 -15.31 1.73
C SER A 40 -14.92 -15.73 1.89
N GLY A 41 -15.85 -15.11 1.14
CA GLY A 41 -17.27 -15.46 1.07
C GLY A 41 -17.63 -16.39 -0.10
N LEU A 42 -16.66 -16.86 -0.87
CA LEU A 42 -16.88 -17.66 -2.07
C LEU A 42 -17.68 -18.92 -1.79
N ASP A 43 -17.34 -19.63 -0.73
CA ASP A 43 -18.03 -20.85 -0.32
C ASP A 43 -19.52 -20.60 0.01
N ALA A 44 -19.81 -19.49 0.67
CA ALA A 44 -21.16 -19.05 0.97
C ALA A 44 -21.93 -18.63 -0.31
N LEU A 45 -21.23 -18.02 -1.27
CA LEU A 45 -21.80 -17.65 -2.56
C LEU A 45 -22.20 -18.90 -3.38
N TYR A 46 -21.30 -19.87 -3.49
CA TYR A 46 -21.59 -21.13 -4.19
C TYR A 46 -22.73 -21.89 -3.53
N ALA A 47 -22.73 -22.02 -2.21
CA ALA A 47 -23.85 -22.65 -1.48
C ALA A 47 -25.19 -21.92 -1.72
N ALA A 48 -25.16 -20.59 -1.78
CA ALA A 48 -26.38 -19.79 -2.04
C ALA A 48 -26.86 -19.87 -3.50
N LEU A 49 -25.98 -20.04 -4.48
CA LEU A 49 -26.31 -20.29 -5.88
C LEU A 49 -26.90 -21.69 -6.05
N GLU A 50 -26.32 -22.70 -5.44
CA GLU A 50 -26.79 -24.07 -5.46
C GLU A 50 -28.16 -24.22 -4.79
N ALA A 51 -28.39 -23.55 -3.65
CA ALA A 51 -29.69 -23.50 -2.98
C ALA A 51 -30.81 -22.91 -3.87
N ARG A 52 -30.45 -22.11 -4.90
CA ARG A 52 -31.37 -21.56 -5.91
C ARG A 52 -31.43 -22.40 -7.19
N GLY A 53 -30.80 -23.56 -7.22
CA GLY A 53 -30.78 -24.46 -8.38
C GLY A 53 -29.98 -23.91 -9.57
N ILE A 54 -29.07 -22.95 -9.32
CA ILE A 54 -28.18 -22.42 -10.36
C ILE A 54 -26.93 -23.28 -10.35
N ARG A 55 -26.68 -23.96 -11.47
CA ARG A 55 -25.46 -24.75 -11.66
C ARG A 55 -24.39 -23.92 -12.34
N VAL A 56 -23.17 -24.03 -11.83
CA VAL A 56 -22.01 -23.45 -12.51
C VAL A 56 -21.55 -24.49 -13.52
N THR A 57 -21.66 -24.16 -14.80
CA THR A 57 -21.25 -25.05 -15.89
C THR A 57 -19.86 -24.67 -16.34
N GLU A 58 -19.00 -25.64 -16.43
CA GLU A 58 -17.70 -25.56 -17.09
C GLU A 58 -17.92 -25.59 -18.62
N GLU A 59 -18.40 -24.48 -19.23
CA GLU A 59 -18.09 -24.26 -20.63
C GLU A 59 -16.66 -23.73 -20.66
N GLU A 60 -15.74 -24.62 -21.01
CA GLU A 60 -14.36 -24.36 -21.49
C GLU A 60 -13.71 -23.02 -21.09
N ALA A 61 -13.76 -22.66 -19.82
CA ALA A 61 -12.73 -21.81 -19.25
C ALA A 61 -11.61 -22.71 -18.74
N ASP A 62 -11.17 -23.65 -19.55
CA ASP A 62 -9.83 -24.18 -19.43
C ASP A 62 -8.89 -22.99 -19.64
N MET A 63 -8.54 -22.32 -18.53
CA MET A 63 -7.34 -21.51 -18.54
C MET A 63 -6.23 -22.48 -18.94
N PRO A 64 -5.63 -22.34 -20.13
CA PRO A 64 -4.68 -23.31 -20.60
C PRO A 64 -3.57 -23.38 -19.57
N MET A 65 -3.45 -24.53 -18.91
CA MET A 65 -2.23 -24.81 -18.16
C MET A 65 -1.12 -24.78 -19.19
N LEU A 66 -0.18 -23.86 -19.02
CA LEU A 66 0.94 -23.68 -19.92
C LEU A 66 1.62 -25.05 -20.14
N ASP A 67 1.69 -25.53 -21.36
CA ASP A 67 2.54 -26.67 -21.72
C ASP A 67 4.01 -26.23 -21.89
N GLU A 68 4.93 -27.16 -22.14
CA GLU A 68 6.36 -26.83 -22.30
C GLU A 68 6.62 -25.85 -23.44
N THR A 69 5.86 -25.94 -24.53
CA THR A 69 5.95 -25.03 -25.69
C THR A 69 5.46 -23.64 -25.33
N GLN A 70 4.35 -23.56 -24.60
CA GLN A 70 3.75 -22.29 -24.13
C GLN A 70 4.60 -21.62 -23.05
N ILE A 71 5.39 -22.36 -22.26
CA ILE A 71 6.36 -21.76 -21.35
C ILE A 71 7.46 -21.03 -22.14
N GLY A 72 7.96 -21.60 -23.23
CA GLY A 72 8.93 -20.93 -24.10
C GLY A 72 8.35 -19.71 -24.84
N GLU A 73 7.10 -19.79 -25.29
CA GLU A 73 6.38 -18.67 -25.85
C GLU A 73 6.15 -17.57 -24.83
N LEU A 74 5.83 -17.92 -23.57
CA LEU A 74 5.66 -16.99 -22.45
C LEU A 74 6.96 -16.22 -22.16
N GLU A 75 8.10 -16.89 -22.17
CA GLU A 75 9.41 -16.22 -21.98
C GLU A 75 9.64 -15.17 -23.07
N HIS A 76 9.30 -15.49 -24.32
CA HIS A 76 9.42 -14.55 -25.42
C HIS A 76 8.44 -13.37 -25.30
N GLU A 77 7.17 -13.63 -24.99
CA GLU A 77 6.14 -12.60 -24.84
C GLU A 77 6.45 -11.63 -23.70
N LEU A 78 6.86 -12.13 -22.52
CA LEU A 78 7.24 -11.29 -21.38
C LEU A 78 8.46 -10.42 -21.69
N SER A 79 9.42 -10.95 -22.45
CA SER A 79 10.57 -10.19 -22.91
C SER A 79 10.18 -9.07 -23.89
N VAL A 80 9.19 -9.30 -24.75
CA VAL A 80 8.65 -8.27 -25.68
C VAL A 80 7.85 -7.20 -24.93
N GLU A 81 7.15 -7.57 -23.86
CA GLU A 81 6.41 -6.63 -22.99
C GLU A 81 7.32 -5.84 -22.04
N GLY A 82 8.64 -6.00 -22.11
CA GLY A 82 9.62 -5.27 -21.30
C GLY A 82 9.71 -5.77 -19.84
N VAL A 83 9.18 -6.96 -19.55
CA VAL A 83 9.35 -7.61 -18.25
C VAL A 83 10.73 -8.25 -18.23
N ALA A 84 11.61 -7.77 -17.35
CA ALA A 84 12.93 -8.36 -17.18
C ALA A 84 12.79 -9.81 -16.67
N LEU A 85 13.16 -10.78 -17.53
CA LEU A 85 13.23 -12.18 -17.17
C LEU A 85 14.65 -12.49 -16.70
N ASP A 86 14.87 -12.34 -15.42
CA ASP A 86 16.12 -12.71 -14.78
C ASP A 86 16.34 -14.23 -14.83
N ASP A 87 17.61 -14.66 -14.76
CA ASP A 87 17.97 -16.09 -14.72
C ASP A 87 17.23 -16.91 -13.67
N PRO A 88 16.89 -16.39 -12.44
CA PRO A 88 16.06 -17.09 -11.47
C PRO A 88 14.63 -17.41 -11.97
N VAL A 89 14.01 -16.51 -12.75
CA VAL A 89 12.66 -16.72 -13.30
C VAL A 89 12.69 -17.86 -14.30
N LYS A 90 13.66 -17.87 -15.22
CA LYS A 90 13.84 -18.95 -16.22
C LYS A 90 14.11 -20.30 -15.53
N ALA A 91 14.96 -20.31 -14.51
CA ALA A 91 15.23 -21.52 -13.72
C ALA A 91 13.95 -22.07 -13.09
N TYR A 92 13.15 -21.20 -12.46
CA TYR A 92 11.87 -21.58 -11.86
C TYR A 92 10.88 -22.11 -12.89
N LEU A 93 10.70 -21.45 -14.03
CA LEU A 93 9.80 -21.91 -15.10
C LEU A 93 10.20 -23.29 -15.64
N LYS A 94 11.50 -23.54 -15.79
CA LYS A 94 12.03 -24.84 -16.21
C LYS A 94 11.80 -25.93 -15.15
N GLU A 95 11.87 -25.58 -13.87
CA GLU A 95 11.64 -26.53 -12.77
C GLU A 95 10.18 -26.96 -12.69
N ILE A 96 9.23 -26.01 -12.71
CA ILE A 96 7.80 -26.33 -12.68
C ILE A 96 7.32 -27.06 -13.92
N GLY A 97 7.98 -26.84 -15.08
CA GLY A 97 7.70 -27.55 -16.33
C GLY A 97 7.94 -29.06 -16.26
N ARG A 98 8.82 -29.54 -15.35
CA ARG A 98 9.13 -30.95 -15.18
C ARG A 98 8.02 -31.74 -14.45
N VAL A 99 7.14 -31.06 -13.73
CA VAL A 99 6.05 -31.70 -12.99
C VAL A 99 4.94 -32.08 -13.97
N PRO A 100 4.54 -33.36 -14.05
CA PRO A 100 3.48 -33.77 -14.99
C PRO A 100 2.13 -33.21 -14.55
N LEU A 101 1.28 -32.92 -15.55
CA LEU A 101 -0.10 -32.51 -15.30
C LEU A 101 -0.93 -33.66 -14.74
N LEU A 102 -1.82 -33.37 -13.81
CA LEU A 102 -2.73 -34.36 -13.22
C LEU A 102 -3.94 -34.59 -14.13
N THR A 103 -4.39 -35.82 -14.19
CA THR A 103 -5.72 -36.15 -14.73
C THR A 103 -6.80 -35.78 -13.71
N MET A 104 -8.04 -35.62 -14.17
CA MET A 104 -9.18 -35.31 -13.29
C MET A 104 -9.35 -36.32 -12.15
N GLU A 105 -9.11 -37.60 -12.41
CA GLU A 105 -9.20 -38.66 -11.41
C GLU A 105 -8.11 -38.51 -10.33
N GLN A 106 -6.86 -38.25 -10.77
CA GLN A 106 -5.72 -38.01 -9.87
C GLN A 106 -5.90 -36.75 -9.04
N GLU A 107 -6.45 -35.68 -9.65
CA GLU A 107 -6.75 -34.43 -8.95
C GLU A 107 -7.75 -34.67 -7.81
N LEU A 108 -8.85 -35.40 -8.07
CA LEU A 108 -9.85 -35.74 -7.07
C LEU A 108 -9.31 -36.67 -5.97
N GLU A 109 -8.49 -37.66 -6.32
CA GLU A 109 -7.85 -38.55 -5.36
C GLU A 109 -6.92 -37.80 -4.42
N LEU A 110 -6.02 -36.94 -4.97
CA LEU A 110 -5.12 -36.13 -4.18
C LEU A 110 -5.87 -35.09 -3.32
N ALA A 111 -6.95 -34.52 -3.86
CA ALA A 111 -7.77 -33.54 -3.12
C ALA A 111 -8.48 -34.22 -1.91
N ARG A 112 -9.01 -35.42 -2.06
CA ARG A 112 -9.60 -36.18 -0.95
C ARG A 112 -8.57 -36.59 0.10
N ALA A 113 -7.38 -37.01 -0.32
CA ALA A 113 -6.30 -37.31 0.61
C ALA A 113 -5.82 -36.03 1.35
N ALA A 114 -5.71 -34.90 0.66
CA ALA A 114 -5.37 -33.60 1.25
C ALA A 114 -6.42 -33.14 2.27
N GLN A 115 -7.70 -33.32 1.99
CA GLN A 115 -8.81 -33.04 2.91
C GLN A 115 -8.77 -33.95 4.15
N ALA A 116 -8.34 -35.20 4.00
CA ALA A 116 -8.13 -36.13 5.12
C ALA A 116 -6.88 -35.79 5.98
N GLY A 117 -6.10 -34.75 5.60
CA GLY A 117 -4.95 -34.26 6.36
C GLY A 117 -3.59 -34.75 5.84
N ASP A 118 -3.54 -35.44 4.69
CA ASP A 118 -2.27 -35.85 4.07
C ASP A 118 -1.51 -34.66 3.52
N ALA A 119 -0.36 -34.34 4.15
CA ALA A 119 0.50 -33.23 3.76
C ALA A 119 1.22 -33.49 2.43
N ASP A 120 1.56 -34.76 2.13
CA ASP A 120 2.22 -35.09 0.87
C ASP A 120 1.26 -35.01 -0.32
N ALA A 121 0.00 -35.38 -0.15
CA ALA A 121 -1.04 -35.21 -1.16
C ALA A 121 -1.28 -33.73 -1.44
N ARG A 122 -1.36 -32.90 -0.39
CA ARG A 122 -1.49 -31.43 -0.54
C ARG A 122 -0.31 -30.83 -1.30
N ARG A 123 0.92 -31.25 -0.97
CA ARG A 123 2.13 -30.79 -1.66
C ARG A 123 2.09 -31.17 -3.14
N LYS A 124 1.79 -32.42 -3.48
CA LYS A 124 1.70 -32.89 -4.87
C LYS A 124 0.61 -32.16 -5.66
N LEU A 125 -0.55 -31.91 -5.05
CA LEU A 125 -1.63 -31.14 -5.67
C LEU A 125 -1.19 -29.72 -5.98
N SER A 126 -0.45 -29.07 -5.06
CA SER A 126 0.07 -27.72 -5.26
C SER A 126 1.17 -27.70 -6.32
N GLU A 127 2.16 -28.59 -6.27
CA GLU A 127 3.27 -28.69 -7.24
C GLU A 127 2.76 -28.86 -8.68
N ALA A 128 1.78 -29.74 -8.89
CA ALA A 128 1.20 -29.97 -10.22
C ALA A 128 0.42 -28.78 -10.79
N ASN A 129 0.03 -27.81 -9.93
CA ASN A 129 -0.74 -26.62 -10.31
C ASN A 129 0.07 -25.32 -10.30
N LEU A 130 1.40 -25.36 -10.12
CA LEU A 130 2.25 -24.15 -10.16
C LEU A 130 2.19 -23.45 -11.53
N ARG A 131 2.02 -24.21 -12.61
CA ARG A 131 1.88 -23.67 -13.97
C ARG A 131 0.62 -22.81 -14.13
N LEU A 132 -0.47 -23.14 -13.39
CA LEU A 132 -1.68 -22.32 -13.33
C LEU A 132 -1.38 -20.96 -12.69
N VAL A 133 -0.55 -20.93 -11.63
CA VAL A 133 -0.17 -19.67 -10.97
C VAL A 133 0.53 -18.74 -11.94
N VAL A 134 1.48 -19.26 -12.72
CA VAL A 134 2.21 -18.47 -13.71
C VAL A 134 1.27 -17.89 -14.76
N SER A 135 0.31 -18.68 -15.29
CA SER A 135 -0.67 -18.21 -16.27
C SER A 135 -1.57 -17.09 -15.74
N VAL A 136 -1.89 -17.13 -14.44
CA VAL A 136 -2.64 -16.04 -13.78
C VAL A 136 -1.75 -14.83 -13.53
N ALA A 137 -0.53 -15.02 -12.98
CA ALA A 137 0.42 -13.96 -12.65
C ALA A 137 0.85 -13.13 -13.86
N LYS A 138 0.98 -13.74 -15.05
CA LYS A 138 1.29 -13.05 -16.31
C LYS A 138 0.42 -11.82 -16.55
N ARG A 139 -0.88 -11.90 -16.27
CA ARG A 139 -1.84 -10.79 -16.47
C ARG A 139 -1.64 -9.61 -15.52
N TYR A 140 -0.80 -9.78 -14.51
CA TYR A 140 -0.51 -8.78 -13.49
C TYR A 140 0.94 -8.26 -13.57
N ALA A 141 1.72 -8.72 -14.56
CA ALA A 141 3.07 -8.23 -14.80
C ALA A 141 3.07 -6.70 -15.04
N GLY A 142 4.15 -6.03 -14.62
CA GLY A 142 4.30 -4.58 -14.80
C GLY A 142 3.44 -3.69 -13.88
N ARG A 143 2.81 -4.25 -12.82
CA ARG A 143 1.95 -3.49 -11.90
C ARG A 143 2.63 -3.13 -10.57
N GLY A 144 3.93 -2.91 -10.59
CA GLY A 144 4.69 -2.42 -9.42
C GLY A 144 5.37 -3.51 -8.59
N LEU A 145 5.14 -4.80 -8.89
CA LEU A 145 5.88 -5.92 -8.30
C LEU A 145 6.66 -6.69 -9.36
N PRO A 146 7.86 -7.20 -9.04
CA PRO A 146 8.61 -8.12 -9.88
C PRO A 146 7.78 -9.37 -10.20
N PHE A 147 7.98 -9.94 -11.40
CA PHE A 147 7.17 -11.07 -11.85
C PHE A 147 7.31 -12.32 -10.96
N LEU A 148 8.52 -12.58 -10.46
CA LEU A 148 8.74 -13.71 -9.54
C LEU A 148 7.98 -13.53 -8.21
N ASP A 149 7.90 -12.30 -7.70
CA ASP A 149 7.16 -12.01 -6.47
C ASP A 149 5.64 -12.20 -6.67
N LEU A 150 5.12 -11.80 -7.84
CA LEU A 150 3.73 -12.07 -8.21
C LEU A 150 3.43 -13.59 -8.25
N ILE A 151 4.37 -14.38 -8.77
CA ILE A 151 4.26 -15.84 -8.77
C ILE A 151 4.26 -16.37 -7.33
N GLN A 152 5.17 -15.92 -6.47
CA GLN A 152 5.25 -16.41 -5.08
C GLN A 152 4.01 -16.04 -4.26
N GLU A 153 3.50 -14.83 -4.41
CA GLU A 153 2.23 -14.43 -3.79
C GLU A 153 1.06 -15.27 -4.33
N GLY A 154 1.07 -15.58 -5.64
CA GLY A 154 0.12 -16.50 -6.25
C GLY A 154 0.23 -17.93 -5.69
N ASN A 155 1.45 -18.42 -5.45
CA ASN A 155 1.69 -19.72 -4.82
C ASN A 155 1.13 -19.79 -3.39
N LEU A 156 1.23 -18.71 -2.61
CA LEU A 156 0.57 -18.62 -1.31
C LEU A 156 -0.95 -18.71 -1.43
N GLY A 157 -1.52 -18.11 -2.48
CA GLY A 157 -2.94 -18.28 -2.81
C GLY A 157 -3.31 -19.70 -3.17
N LEU A 158 -2.51 -20.38 -4.01
CA LEU A 158 -2.68 -21.77 -4.39
C LEU A 158 -2.65 -22.71 -3.19
N MET A 159 -1.71 -22.52 -2.26
CA MET A 159 -1.62 -23.32 -1.05
C MET A 159 -2.87 -23.18 -0.19
N LYS A 160 -3.41 -21.97 -0.03
CA LYS A 160 -4.68 -21.73 0.66
C LYS A 160 -5.86 -22.41 -0.05
N ALA A 161 -5.85 -22.42 -1.38
CA ALA A 161 -6.87 -23.12 -2.16
C ALA A 161 -6.80 -24.64 -1.92
N ALA A 162 -5.60 -25.24 -1.92
CA ALA A 162 -5.40 -26.64 -1.65
C ALA A 162 -5.83 -27.08 -0.23
N GLU A 163 -5.75 -26.17 0.75
CA GLU A 163 -6.25 -26.43 2.12
C GLU A 163 -7.77 -26.40 2.24
N LYS A 164 -8.44 -25.57 1.42
CA LYS A 164 -9.88 -25.32 1.56
C LYS A 164 -10.74 -26.00 0.51
N PHE A 165 -10.12 -26.64 -0.47
CA PHE A 165 -10.84 -27.26 -1.57
C PHE A 165 -11.70 -28.45 -1.11
N GLU A 166 -12.98 -28.46 -1.50
CA GLU A 166 -13.93 -29.53 -1.24
C GLU A 166 -14.22 -30.30 -2.54
N PRO A 167 -13.63 -31.47 -2.76
CA PRO A 167 -13.74 -32.25 -4.01
C PRO A 167 -15.17 -32.73 -4.31
N ASP A 168 -16.00 -32.90 -3.28
CA ASP A 168 -17.37 -33.41 -3.43
C ASP A 168 -18.36 -32.41 -4.03
N ARG A 169 -17.97 -31.16 -4.21
CA ARG A 169 -18.79 -30.11 -4.87
C ARG A 169 -18.82 -30.24 -6.41
N GLY A 170 -18.02 -31.11 -7.02
CA GLY A 170 -18.06 -31.41 -8.44
C GLY A 170 -17.37 -30.38 -9.34
N PHE A 171 -16.64 -29.41 -8.79
CA PHE A 171 -15.85 -28.45 -9.55
C PHE A 171 -14.39 -28.90 -9.66
N ARG A 172 -13.71 -28.48 -10.71
CA ARG A 172 -12.28 -28.68 -10.86
C ARG A 172 -11.49 -27.80 -9.88
N PHE A 173 -10.39 -28.34 -9.40
CA PHE A 173 -9.49 -27.61 -8.50
C PHE A 173 -8.98 -26.30 -9.13
N SER A 174 -8.63 -26.32 -10.43
CA SER A 174 -8.16 -25.16 -11.19
C SER A 174 -9.16 -23.98 -11.12
N THR A 175 -10.46 -24.25 -11.24
CA THR A 175 -11.52 -23.24 -11.15
C THR A 175 -11.53 -22.56 -9.78
N TYR A 176 -11.44 -23.35 -8.70
CA TYR A 176 -11.41 -22.83 -7.34
C TYR A 176 -10.09 -22.11 -7.01
N ALA A 177 -8.96 -22.71 -7.40
CA ALA A 177 -7.63 -22.18 -7.14
C ALA A 177 -7.39 -20.82 -7.82
N THR A 178 -7.90 -20.63 -9.02
CA THR A 178 -7.77 -19.35 -9.77
C THR A 178 -8.26 -18.15 -8.96
N TRP A 179 -9.31 -18.32 -8.15
CA TRP A 179 -9.84 -17.27 -7.27
C TRP A 179 -8.85 -16.89 -6.17
N TRP A 180 -8.32 -17.88 -5.49
CA TRP A 180 -7.36 -17.67 -4.41
C TRP A 180 -6.04 -17.08 -4.91
N ILE A 181 -5.57 -17.57 -6.06
CA ILE A 181 -4.37 -17.07 -6.72
C ILE A 181 -4.55 -15.59 -7.07
N ARG A 182 -5.67 -15.24 -7.74
CA ARG A 182 -5.99 -13.87 -8.12
C ARG A 182 -6.08 -12.96 -6.91
N GLN A 183 -6.79 -13.38 -5.87
CA GLN A 183 -6.96 -12.61 -4.64
C GLN A 183 -5.62 -12.33 -3.96
N SER A 184 -4.75 -13.36 -3.86
CA SER A 184 -3.44 -13.20 -3.25
C SER A 184 -2.59 -12.21 -4.03
N ILE A 185 -2.52 -12.36 -5.35
CA ILE A 185 -1.76 -11.45 -6.23
C ILE A 185 -2.30 -10.02 -6.15
N THR A 186 -3.62 -9.84 -6.28
CA THR A 186 -4.23 -8.50 -6.26
C THR A 186 -4.00 -7.80 -4.92
N ARG A 187 -4.09 -8.55 -3.83
CA ARG A 187 -3.83 -8.04 -2.49
C ARG A 187 -2.36 -7.68 -2.30
N ALA A 188 -1.43 -8.51 -2.78
CA ALA A 188 0.00 -8.22 -2.73
C ALA A 188 0.34 -6.95 -3.51
N ILE A 189 -0.21 -6.76 -4.71
CA ILE A 189 -0.04 -5.53 -5.50
C ILE A 189 -0.57 -4.30 -4.72
N ALA A 190 -1.73 -4.41 -4.09
CA ALA A 190 -2.29 -3.31 -3.31
C ALA A 190 -1.44 -2.97 -2.08
N ASP A 191 -0.86 -3.99 -1.41
CA ASP A 191 -0.11 -3.84 -0.18
C ASP A 191 1.37 -3.44 -0.40
N GLN A 192 1.99 -3.86 -1.50
CA GLN A 192 3.45 -3.79 -1.73
C GLN A 192 3.83 -3.15 -3.07
N GLY A 193 2.90 -2.97 -4.01
CA GLY A 193 3.19 -2.50 -5.36
C GLY A 193 3.57 -1.01 -5.47
N ARG A 194 3.51 -0.25 -4.37
CA ARG A 194 3.85 1.18 -4.34
C ARG A 194 4.97 1.46 -3.35
N VAL A 195 5.88 2.37 -3.71
CA VAL A 195 6.96 2.84 -2.84
C VAL A 195 6.38 3.43 -1.54
N ILE A 196 5.34 4.26 -1.66
CA ILE A 196 4.58 4.77 -0.51
C ILE A 196 3.32 3.93 -0.38
N ARG A 197 3.25 3.09 0.66
CA ARG A 197 2.13 2.19 0.90
C ARG A 197 0.83 2.97 1.11
N ILE A 198 -0.20 2.57 0.39
CA ILE A 198 -1.57 3.09 0.50
C ILE A 198 -2.49 1.97 1.03
N PRO A 199 -3.44 2.25 1.95
CA PRO A 199 -4.41 1.26 2.40
C PRO A 199 -5.23 0.65 1.26
N VAL A 200 -5.52 -0.67 1.34
CA VAL A 200 -6.18 -1.43 0.26
C VAL A 200 -7.50 -0.79 -0.21
N HIS A 201 -8.35 -0.32 0.71
CA HIS A 201 -9.61 0.33 0.37
C HIS A 201 -9.45 1.63 -0.45
N LEU A 202 -8.33 2.34 -0.29
CA LEU A 202 -8.03 3.51 -1.13
C LEU A 202 -7.51 3.09 -2.50
N VAL A 203 -6.73 2.00 -2.59
CA VAL A 203 -6.29 1.43 -3.87
C VAL A 203 -7.50 0.97 -4.70
N GLU A 204 -8.49 0.34 -4.07
CA GLU A 204 -9.74 -0.05 -4.71
C GLU A 204 -10.48 1.17 -5.28
N ASN A 205 -10.63 2.24 -4.48
CA ASN A 205 -11.25 3.49 -4.94
C ASN A 205 -10.46 4.13 -6.10
N ILE A 206 -9.13 4.16 -6.03
CA ILE A 206 -8.27 4.66 -7.12
C ILE A 206 -8.50 3.83 -8.39
N ASN A 207 -8.57 2.51 -8.28
CA ASN A 207 -8.83 1.63 -9.42
C ASN A 207 -10.22 1.88 -10.03
N ARG A 208 -11.25 2.11 -9.20
CA ARG A 208 -12.61 2.49 -9.67
C ARG A 208 -12.58 3.81 -10.42
N VAL A 209 -11.89 4.82 -9.87
CA VAL A 209 -11.70 6.13 -10.54
C VAL A 209 -10.98 5.94 -11.88
N LYS A 210 -9.83 5.24 -11.92
CA LYS A 210 -9.09 4.96 -13.17
C LYS A 210 -9.93 4.24 -14.21
N LYS A 211 -10.71 3.22 -13.82
CA LYS A 211 -11.61 2.49 -14.71
C LYS A 211 -12.68 3.41 -15.30
N THR A 212 -13.34 4.20 -14.45
CA THR A 212 -14.39 5.14 -14.88
C THR A 212 -13.85 6.23 -15.79
N THR A 213 -12.63 6.76 -15.48
CA THR A 213 -11.93 7.70 -16.35
C THR A 213 -11.70 7.11 -17.74
N GLY A 214 -11.23 5.86 -17.83
CA GLY A 214 -11.02 5.18 -19.11
C GLY A 214 -12.32 4.90 -19.88
N GLU A 215 -13.43 4.62 -19.19
CA GLU A 215 -14.75 4.45 -19.82
C GLU A 215 -15.29 5.77 -20.38
N LEU A 216 -15.19 6.86 -19.60
CA LEU A 216 -15.63 8.19 -20.01
C LEU A 216 -14.75 8.76 -21.14
N LEU A 217 -13.43 8.55 -21.08
CA LEU A 217 -12.51 8.94 -22.15
C LEU A 217 -12.90 8.29 -23.48
N ARG A 218 -13.19 6.98 -23.48
CA ARG A 218 -13.62 6.24 -24.68
C ARG A 218 -14.97 6.74 -25.20
N LYS A 219 -15.89 7.14 -24.30
CA LYS A 219 -17.22 7.61 -24.67
C LYS A 219 -17.22 9.05 -25.18
N ASN A 220 -16.45 9.92 -24.53
CA ASN A 220 -16.48 11.36 -24.77
C ASN A 220 -15.38 11.83 -25.75
N GLY A 221 -14.34 11.01 -26.02
CA GLY A 221 -13.17 11.36 -26.83
C GLY A 221 -12.24 12.41 -26.21
N ARG A 222 -12.47 12.80 -24.93
CA ARG A 222 -11.65 13.73 -24.16
C ARG A 222 -11.52 13.26 -22.72
N GLU A 223 -10.51 13.76 -22.02
CA GLU A 223 -10.34 13.52 -20.60
C GLU A 223 -11.56 14.04 -19.81
N PRO A 224 -12.13 13.20 -18.93
CA PRO A 224 -13.26 13.59 -18.10
C PRO A 224 -12.83 14.50 -16.96
N THR A 225 -13.68 15.44 -16.55
CA THR A 225 -13.45 16.26 -15.36
C THR A 225 -13.75 15.48 -14.08
N ALA A 226 -13.21 15.96 -12.93
CA ALA A 226 -13.46 15.32 -11.64
C ALA A 226 -14.96 15.27 -11.29
N GLU A 227 -15.74 16.28 -11.73
CA GLU A 227 -17.18 16.35 -11.55
C GLU A 227 -17.91 15.27 -12.36
N GLU A 228 -17.49 15.02 -13.61
CA GLU A 228 -18.09 13.96 -14.46
C GLU A 228 -17.84 12.56 -13.88
N ILE A 229 -16.63 12.34 -13.34
CA ILE A 229 -16.27 11.08 -12.66
C ILE A 229 -17.08 10.94 -11.37
N ALA A 230 -17.19 12.00 -10.58
CA ALA A 230 -17.93 12.05 -9.32
C ALA A 230 -19.40 11.67 -9.48
N VAL A 231 -20.07 12.25 -10.48
CA VAL A 231 -21.46 11.91 -10.83
C VAL A 231 -21.61 10.44 -11.19
N ARG A 232 -20.65 9.86 -11.91
CA ARG A 232 -20.70 8.47 -12.35
C ARG A 232 -20.46 7.46 -11.20
N LEU A 233 -19.62 7.84 -10.21
CA LEU A 233 -19.26 6.99 -9.06
C LEU A 233 -20.12 7.26 -7.82
N ASP A 234 -21.02 8.25 -7.87
CA ASP A 234 -21.80 8.71 -6.71
C ASP A 234 -20.90 9.12 -5.53
N MET A 235 -19.89 9.97 -5.84
CA MET A 235 -18.91 10.46 -4.89
C MET A 235 -18.85 11.99 -4.93
N GLU A 236 -18.34 12.60 -3.86
CA GLU A 236 -18.03 14.04 -3.82
C GLU A 236 -16.87 14.39 -4.78
N PRO A 237 -16.95 15.49 -5.57
CA PRO A 237 -15.89 15.88 -6.52
C PRO A 237 -14.53 16.10 -5.84
N ASP A 238 -14.50 16.68 -4.63
CA ASP A 238 -13.27 16.89 -3.88
C ASP A 238 -12.60 15.56 -3.52
N ARG A 239 -13.39 14.54 -3.18
CA ARG A 239 -12.87 13.21 -2.93
C ARG A 239 -12.25 12.57 -4.16
N VAL A 240 -12.82 12.80 -5.34
CA VAL A 240 -12.23 12.33 -6.61
C VAL A 240 -10.89 13.03 -6.88
N ARG A 241 -10.79 14.35 -6.62
CA ARG A 241 -9.52 15.09 -6.75
C ARG A 241 -8.44 14.57 -5.82
N GLU A 242 -8.77 14.30 -4.56
CA GLU A 242 -7.85 13.67 -3.61
C GLU A 242 -7.36 12.29 -4.10
N LEU A 243 -8.27 11.44 -4.59
CA LEU A 243 -7.91 10.12 -5.09
C LEU A 243 -7.02 10.20 -6.34
N LEU A 244 -7.24 11.17 -7.22
CA LEU A 244 -6.39 11.41 -8.39
C LEU A 244 -4.98 11.87 -7.98
N GLN A 245 -4.85 12.71 -6.95
CA GLN A 245 -3.55 13.10 -6.40
C GLN A 245 -2.81 11.93 -5.76
N LEU A 246 -3.51 11.11 -4.95
CA LEU A 246 -2.95 9.90 -4.35
C LEU A 246 -2.60 8.81 -5.38
N ALA A 247 -3.20 8.87 -6.57
CA ALA A 247 -2.95 7.92 -7.64
C ALA A 247 -1.61 8.14 -8.35
N GLN A 248 -0.97 9.29 -8.15
CA GLN A 248 0.32 9.61 -8.75
C GLN A 248 1.44 8.79 -8.12
N ASP A 249 2.36 8.34 -8.96
CA ASP A 249 3.56 7.64 -8.51
C ASP A 249 4.70 8.64 -8.27
N PRO A 250 5.59 8.41 -7.29
CA PRO A 250 6.75 9.26 -7.06
C PRO A 250 7.71 9.20 -8.24
N ILE A 251 8.33 10.33 -8.55
CA ILE A 251 9.35 10.47 -9.59
C ILE A 251 10.72 10.28 -8.94
N SER A 252 11.64 9.60 -9.62
CA SER A 252 13.01 9.43 -9.15
C SER A 252 13.75 10.77 -9.12
N LEU A 253 14.49 11.03 -8.07
CA LEU A 253 15.37 12.20 -7.97
C LEU A 253 16.54 12.13 -8.94
N GLU A 254 16.97 10.95 -9.34
CA GLU A 254 18.01 10.72 -10.34
C GLU A 254 17.52 10.91 -11.79
N THR A 255 16.27 11.35 -11.99
CA THR A 255 15.76 11.62 -13.34
C THR A 255 16.55 12.76 -13.97
N PRO A 256 17.17 12.55 -15.15
CA PRO A 256 17.93 13.59 -15.83
C PRO A 256 17.00 14.73 -16.27
N VAL A 257 17.46 15.97 -16.14
CA VAL A 257 16.73 17.18 -16.51
C VAL A 257 17.56 17.98 -17.53
N GLY A 258 16.99 18.24 -18.68
CA GLY A 258 17.66 18.97 -19.78
C GLY A 258 18.13 18.07 -20.91
N GLU A 259 18.74 18.67 -21.94
CA GLU A 259 19.20 17.97 -23.16
C GLU A 259 20.58 17.32 -22.97
N GLU A 260 21.40 17.77 -22.03
CA GLU A 260 22.79 17.34 -21.84
C GLU A 260 22.95 16.24 -20.78
N GLU A 261 21.86 15.81 -20.12
CA GLU A 261 21.83 14.75 -19.07
C GLU A 261 22.80 14.97 -17.88
N ASP A 262 23.44 16.14 -17.78
CA ASP A 262 24.42 16.44 -16.73
C ASP A 262 23.77 16.89 -15.41
N ALA A 263 22.47 17.27 -15.43
CA ALA A 263 21.71 17.71 -14.25
C ALA A 263 20.61 16.71 -13.91
N HIS A 264 20.46 16.43 -12.62
CA HIS A 264 19.40 15.56 -12.08
C HIS A 264 18.34 16.38 -11.35
N LEU A 265 17.14 15.81 -11.17
CA LEU A 265 16.03 16.50 -10.51
C LEU A 265 16.41 16.90 -9.07
N GLU A 266 17.25 16.14 -8.39
CA GLU A 266 17.73 16.45 -7.03
C GLU A 266 18.51 17.77 -6.94
N ASP A 267 19.21 18.18 -8.00
CA ASP A 267 20.00 19.42 -8.04
C ASP A 267 19.12 20.68 -7.94
N PHE A 268 17.83 20.56 -8.24
CA PHE A 268 16.87 21.66 -8.21
C PHE A 268 16.03 21.71 -6.92
N ILE A 269 16.18 20.72 -6.03
CA ILE A 269 15.43 20.66 -4.78
C ILE A 269 16.23 21.40 -3.70
N GLN A 270 15.64 22.47 -3.17
CA GLN A 270 16.24 23.25 -2.10
C GLN A 270 16.17 22.46 -0.78
N ASP A 271 17.26 22.50 -0.01
CA ASP A 271 17.29 22.05 1.37
C ASP A 271 16.63 23.10 2.28
N GLU A 272 15.41 22.82 2.73
CA GLU A 272 14.65 23.69 3.63
C GLU A 272 15.18 23.68 5.08
N GLU A 273 15.96 22.65 5.45
CA GLU A 273 16.57 22.56 6.80
C GLU A 273 17.89 23.34 6.90
N ALA A 274 18.52 23.62 5.78
CA ALA A 274 19.72 24.42 5.75
C ALA A 274 19.41 25.87 6.19
N GLY A 275 19.89 26.22 7.37
CA GLY A 275 19.69 27.56 7.92
C GLY A 275 20.28 28.64 7.02
N VAL A 276 19.55 29.72 6.80
CA VAL A 276 20.07 30.88 6.07
C VAL A 276 21.26 31.45 6.84
N PRO A 277 22.47 31.61 6.22
CA PRO A 277 23.68 32.06 6.93
C PRO A 277 23.52 33.37 7.69
N VAL A 278 22.69 34.29 7.19
CA VAL A 278 22.36 35.57 7.84
C VAL A 278 21.62 35.35 9.15
N ASP A 279 20.62 34.47 9.14
CA ASP A 279 19.79 34.16 10.31
C ASP A 279 20.62 33.46 11.39
N GLU A 280 21.48 32.52 10.97
CA GLU A 280 22.40 31.83 11.90
C GLU A 280 23.40 32.78 12.53
N ALA A 281 23.96 33.71 11.74
CA ALA A 281 24.80 34.77 12.26
C ALA A 281 24.05 35.68 13.24
N GLY A 282 22.81 36.04 12.92
CA GLY A 282 21.92 36.80 13.80
C GLY A 282 21.63 36.10 15.12
N ARG A 283 21.33 34.81 15.06
CA ARG A 283 21.10 33.94 16.26
C ARG A 283 22.34 33.85 17.14
N GLU A 284 23.50 33.67 16.54
CA GLU A 284 24.77 33.63 17.29
C GLU A 284 25.11 34.98 17.94
N LEU A 285 24.86 36.11 17.27
CA LEU A 285 25.03 37.45 17.84
C LEU A 285 24.05 37.66 19.01
N LEU A 286 22.79 37.28 18.84
CA LEU A 286 21.78 37.31 19.91
C LEU A 286 22.23 36.48 21.14
N ARG A 287 22.72 35.27 20.90
CA ARG A 287 23.21 34.38 21.96
C ARG A 287 24.36 35.00 22.75
N ARG A 288 25.32 35.65 22.05
CA ARG A 288 26.44 36.35 22.67
C ARG A 288 25.99 37.55 23.48
N GLU A 289 25.11 38.41 22.91
CA GLU A 289 24.56 39.55 23.63
C GLU A 289 23.72 39.12 24.84
N LEU A 290 22.93 38.08 24.72
CA LEU A 290 22.14 37.50 25.84
C LEU A 290 23.10 37.04 26.97
N ALA A 291 24.18 36.34 26.62
CA ALA A 291 25.18 35.91 27.60
C ALA A 291 25.86 37.10 28.31
N ASN A 292 26.16 38.18 27.54
CA ASN A 292 26.78 39.39 28.10
C ASN A 292 25.78 40.14 29.04
N VAL A 293 24.51 40.18 28.70
CA VAL A 293 23.49 40.79 29.55
C VAL A 293 23.24 39.97 30.82
N LEU A 294 23.22 38.65 30.71
CA LEU A 294 23.07 37.73 31.87
C LEU A 294 24.23 37.85 32.86
N LYS A 295 25.48 38.01 32.42
CA LYS A 295 26.65 38.29 33.27
C LYS A 295 26.54 39.55 34.14
N SER A 296 25.63 40.46 33.79
CA SER A 296 25.34 41.66 34.59
C SER A 296 24.43 41.38 35.81
N LEU A 297 23.89 40.18 35.93
CA LEU A 297 23.12 39.73 37.07
C LEU A 297 24.03 39.12 38.15
N THR A 298 23.44 38.80 39.30
CA THR A 298 24.18 38.00 40.28
C THR A 298 24.36 36.55 39.81
N PRO A 299 25.45 35.83 40.18
CA PRO A 299 25.68 34.47 39.70
C PRO A 299 24.49 33.52 39.98
N ARG A 300 23.76 33.75 41.07
CA ARG A 300 22.57 32.96 41.37
C ARG A 300 21.38 33.29 40.50
N GLU A 301 21.14 34.55 40.14
CA GLU A 301 20.08 34.97 39.22
C GLU A 301 20.36 34.52 37.81
N GLU A 302 21.61 34.65 37.36
CA GLU A 302 22.08 34.16 36.04
C GLU A 302 21.84 32.64 35.91
N ARG A 303 22.32 31.85 36.86
CA ARG A 303 22.22 30.39 36.83
C ARG A 303 20.75 29.93 36.83
N VAL A 304 19.87 30.59 37.64
CA VAL A 304 18.44 30.28 37.64
C VAL A 304 17.78 30.54 36.29
N LEU A 305 18.07 31.68 35.64
CA LEU A 305 17.51 31.98 34.30
C LEU A 305 18.09 31.03 33.23
N THR A 306 19.39 30.76 33.25
CA THR A 306 20.03 29.86 32.31
C THR A 306 19.38 28.48 32.32
N LEU A 307 19.20 27.90 33.50
CA LEU A 307 18.59 26.60 33.65
C LEU A 307 17.06 26.61 33.41
N ARG A 308 16.39 27.72 33.82
CA ARG A 308 14.94 27.87 33.65
C ARG A 308 14.54 27.84 32.18
N PHE A 309 15.30 28.55 31.33
CA PHE A 309 15.03 28.68 29.91
C PHE A 309 15.86 27.75 29.05
N GLY A 310 16.71 26.90 29.63
CA GLY A 310 17.53 25.93 28.90
C GLY A 310 18.54 26.59 27.96
N LEU A 311 19.17 27.71 28.37
CA LEU A 311 20.05 28.50 27.50
C LEU A 311 21.41 27.81 27.20
N GLU A 312 21.81 26.81 28.00
CA GLU A 312 23.04 26.04 27.81
C GLU A 312 22.77 24.69 27.12
N ASP A 313 21.78 23.96 27.61
CA ASP A 313 21.49 22.57 27.24
C ASP A 313 20.23 22.39 26.36
N GLY A 314 19.53 23.49 26.06
CA GLY A 314 18.28 23.44 25.31
C GLY A 314 17.08 22.90 26.09
N GLN A 315 17.25 22.50 27.38
CA GLN A 315 16.20 21.92 28.21
C GLN A 315 15.69 22.90 29.26
N ALA A 316 14.49 23.40 29.06
CA ALA A 316 13.82 24.27 30.04
C ALA A 316 13.42 23.46 31.28
N ARG A 317 13.83 23.92 32.48
CA ARG A 317 13.54 23.27 33.77
C ARG A 317 12.36 23.92 34.48
N THR A 318 11.62 23.12 35.22
CA THR A 318 10.49 23.61 36.04
C THR A 318 10.98 24.31 37.31
N LEU A 319 10.14 25.16 37.91
CA LEU A 319 10.48 25.84 39.15
C LEU A 319 10.68 24.86 40.33
N GLU A 320 10.08 23.69 40.27
CA GLU A 320 10.20 22.63 41.26
C GLU A 320 11.54 21.91 41.18
N GLU A 321 12.02 21.57 39.96
CA GLU A 321 13.32 20.98 39.69
C GLU A 321 14.43 21.93 40.12
N LEU A 322 14.32 23.21 39.73
CA LEU A 322 15.24 24.25 40.19
C LEU A 322 15.24 24.40 41.71
N GLY A 323 14.07 24.31 42.34
CA GLY A 323 13.94 24.33 43.82
C GLY A 323 14.77 23.21 44.47
N LYS A 324 14.72 22.00 43.93
CA LYS A 324 15.52 20.87 44.40
C LYS A 324 17.00 21.08 44.13
N GLU A 325 17.41 21.56 42.96
CA GLU A 325 18.84 21.77 42.60
C GLU A 325 19.47 22.85 43.46
N PHE A 326 18.77 23.94 43.73
CA PHE A 326 19.28 25.06 44.58
C PHE A 326 18.98 24.92 46.07
N ASN A 327 18.34 23.83 46.49
CA ASN A 327 17.91 23.56 47.88
C ASN A 327 17.07 24.70 48.50
N VAL A 328 16.07 25.18 47.71
CA VAL A 328 15.16 26.22 48.10
C VAL A 328 13.70 25.88 47.67
N THR A 329 12.74 26.59 48.26
CA THR A 329 11.35 26.38 47.88
C THR A 329 11.05 26.90 46.47
N ARG A 330 10.06 26.28 45.80
CA ARG A 330 9.54 26.70 44.47
C ARG A 330 9.24 28.22 44.43
N GLU A 331 8.62 28.74 45.48
CA GLU A 331 8.27 30.16 45.59
C GLU A 331 9.53 31.04 45.66
N ARG A 332 10.57 30.57 46.29
CA ARG A 332 11.86 31.29 46.32
C ARG A 332 12.51 31.39 44.95
N ILE A 333 12.47 30.33 44.15
CA ILE A 333 12.95 30.36 42.75
C ILE A 333 12.10 31.35 41.94
N ARG A 334 10.76 31.32 42.07
CA ARG A 334 9.87 32.29 41.39
C ARG A 334 10.21 33.74 41.71
N GLN A 335 10.55 34.02 43.01
CA GLN A 335 10.95 35.37 43.42
C GLN A 335 12.30 35.78 42.78
N ILE A 336 13.28 34.83 42.71
CA ILE A 336 14.57 35.09 42.09
C ILE A 336 14.39 35.37 40.60
N GLU A 337 13.61 34.53 39.92
CA GLU A 337 13.27 34.69 38.48
C GLU A 337 12.62 36.06 38.22
N ALA A 338 11.57 36.41 38.96
CA ALA A 338 10.85 37.68 38.80
C ALA A 338 11.77 38.90 39.07
N LYS A 339 12.67 38.79 40.06
CA LYS A 339 13.65 39.85 40.34
C LYS A 339 14.70 39.98 39.24
N ALA A 340 15.19 38.87 38.70
CA ALA A 340 16.16 38.83 37.60
C ALA A 340 15.55 39.42 36.31
N LEU A 341 14.33 38.98 35.94
CA LEU A 341 13.63 39.51 34.77
C LEU A 341 13.32 41.04 34.91
N ARG A 342 12.99 41.52 36.11
CA ARG A 342 12.81 42.94 36.33
C ARG A 342 14.10 43.72 36.13
N LYS A 343 15.24 43.18 36.57
CA LYS A 343 16.57 43.79 36.33
C LYS A 343 16.93 43.81 34.85
N LEU A 344 16.56 42.77 34.06
CA LEU A 344 16.78 42.73 32.61
C LEU A 344 15.90 43.75 31.85
N ARG A 345 14.71 44.04 32.35
CA ARG A 345 13.83 45.05 31.73
C ARG A 345 14.31 46.50 31.90
N HIS A 346 15.39 46.72 32.66
CA HIS A 346 15.93 48.08 32.82
C HIS A 346 16.41 48.63 31.43
N PRO A 347 16.10 49.88 31.09
CA PRO A 347 16.37 50.45 29.76
C PRO A 347 17.81 50.25 29.23
N SER A 348 18.80 50.34 30.14
CA SER A 348 20.23 50.17 29.76
C SER A 348 20.58 48.73 29.30
N ARG A 349 19.80 47.74 29.70
CA ARG A 349 20.00 46.31 29.30
C ARG A 349 19.03 45.92 28.20
N ALA A 350 17.79 46.38 28.30
CA ALA A 350 16.76 46.13 27.29
C ALA A 350 17.15 46.70 25.91
N LYS A 351 17.83 47.86 25.87
CA LYS A 351 18.27 48.48 24.62
C LYS A 351 19.20 47.53 23.79
N ARG A 352 20.03 46.73 24.43
CA ARG A 352 20.94 45.82 23.74
C ARG A 352 20.24 44.64 23.07
N LEU A 353 19.08 44.23 23.59
CA LEU A 353 18.28 43.09 23.08
C LEU A 353 17.15 43.56 22.15
N ARG A 354 16.87 44.85 22.13
CA ARG A 354 15.73 45.43 21.38
C ARG A 354 15.87 45.19 19.87
N ASP A 355 17.09 45.37 19.34
CA ASP A 355 17.39 45.26 17.92
C ASP A 355 17.14 43.82 17.38
N TYR A 356 16.98 42.81 18.26
CA TYR A 356 16.68 41.43 17.93
C TYR A 356 15.22 41.04 18.17
N LEU A 357 14.35 41.99 18.59
CA LEU A 357 12.93 41.74 18.89
C LEU A 357 12.00 42.33 17.81
N GLU A 358 12.53 43.02 16.84
CA GLU A 358 11.78 43.75 15.80
C GLU A 358 11.69 42.99 14.46
N GLU A 359 11.79 41.64 14.50
CA GLU A 359 11.42 40.79 13.36
C GLU A 359 10.16 39.98 13.66
#